data_139bbc64ac296c29bba50b57361ac668
#
_entry.id   139bbc64ac296c29bba50b57361ac668
#
_cell.length_a   1.000
_cell.length_b   1.000
_cell.length_c   1.000
_cell.angle_alpha   90.00
_cell.angle_beta   90.00
_cell.angle_gamma   90.00
#
_symmetry.space_group_name_H-M   'P 1'
#
loop_
_entity.id
_entity.type
_entity.pdbx_description
1 polymer ?
#
loop_
_entity_poly.entity_id
_entity_poly.type
_entity_poly.pdbx_seq_one_letter_code
_entity_poly.pdbx_strand_id
1 'polypeptide(L)'
;MEEMLHAGKITVGELQRNAANILGFLLKSPSVLLLTDRICKEELEAMNTKEEDDVDAGSLVSIESDSVTQKIVIDGALLHPAKGKADVIAVTNEFMGDFTMKFTLKSDLGELAQLPVSVFLDNIHKMTVSVQGTNGKWVEESRILNMGFGHNHYIKFYYGADNLEIKEIVLTPNR
;
A
#
# COMPACT_ATOMS: atom_id res chain seq x y z
N MET A 1 -35.36 11.98 6.44
CA MET A 1 -34.65 13.30 6.51
C MET A 1 -35.61 14.40 6.97
N GLU A 2 -36.82 14.48 6.42
CA GLU A 2 -37.88 15.43 6.86
C GLU A 2 -38.22 15.30 8.34
N GLU A 3 -38.37 14.07 8.84
CA GLU A 3 -38.66 13.81 10.27
C GLU A 3 -37.55 14.34 11.22
N MET A 4 -36.30 14.29 10.79
CA MET A 4 -35.16 14.81 11.58
C MET A 4 -35.12 16.33 11.60
N LEU A 5 -35.54 16.97 10.51
CA LEU A 5 -35.73 18.40 10.42
C LEU A 5 -36.86 18.89 11.32
N HIS A 6 -38.05 18.22 11.24
CA HIS A 6 -39.20 18.54 12.09
C HIS A 6 -38.93 18.27 13.58
N ALA A 7 -38.08 17.28 13.88
CA ALA A 7 -37.66 16.98 15.26
C ALA A 7 -36.57 17.92 15.79
N GLY A 8 -36.10 18.88 14.99
CA GLY A 8 -35.01 19.82 15.36
C GLY A 8 -33.65 19.16 15.57
N LYS A 9 -33.48 17.90 15.14
CA LYS A 9 -32.21 17.16 15.26
C LYS A 9 -31.17 17.58 14.23
N ILE A 10 -31.62 18.18 13.13
CA ILE A 10 -30.76 18.74 12.05
C ILE A 10 -31.38 20.07 11.66
N THR A 11 -30.57 21.08 11.50
CA THR A 11 -31.00 22.40 11.02
C THR A 11 -30.87 22.51 9.51
N VAL A 12 -31.68 23.36 8.87
CA VAL A 12 -31.58 23.68 7.45
C VAL A 12 -30.17 24.20 7.12
N GLY A 13 -29.56 25.01 8.02
CA GLY A 13 -28.20 25.53 7.82
C GLY A 13 -27.12 24.45 7.82
N GLU A 14 -27.26 23.40 8.61
CA GLU A 14 -26.36 22.24 8.58
C GLU A 14 -26.50 21.44 7.30
N LEU A 15 -27.71 21.25 6.80
CA LEU A 15 -27.95 20.59 5.52
C LEU A 15 -27.37 21.39 4.36
N GLN A 16 -27.56 22.72 4.35
CA GLN A 16 -27.00 23.60 3.32
C GLN A 16 -25.48 23.58 3.34
N ARG A 17 -24.86 23.61 4.51
CA ARG A 17 -23.39 23.54 4.65
C ARG A 17 -22.84 22.19 4.15
N ASN A 18 -23.48 21.07 4.51
CA ASN A 18 -23.09 19.75 4.05
C ASN A 18 -23.24 19.61 2.53
N ALA A 19 -24.35 20.11 1.98
CA ALA A 19 -24.57 20.15 0.53
C ALA A 19 -23.51 20.98 -0.19
N ALA A 20 -23.17 22.16 0.34
CA ALA A 20 -22.12 23.01 -0.22
C ALA A 20 -20.74 22.35 -0.18
N ASN A 21 -20.40 21.64 0.92
CA ASN A 21 -19.16 20.90 1.04
C ASN A 21 -19.06 19.76 0.02
N ILE A 22 -20.14 18.98 -0.13
CA ILE A 22 -20.21 17.88 -1.10
C ILE A 22 -20.09 18.44 -2.53
N LEU A 23 -20.84 19.50 -2.85
CA LEU A 23 -20.76 20.14 -4.16
C LEU A 23 -19.36 20.71 -4.41
N GLY A 24 -18.75 21.34 -3.41
CA GLY A 24 -17.40 21.87 -3.51
C GLY A 24 -16.35 20.79 -3.77
N PHE A 25 -16.53 19.60 -3.20
CA PHE A 25 -15.69 18.44 -3.48
C PHE A 25 -15.93 17.90 -4.89
N LEU A 26 -17.19 17.70 -5.27
CA LEU A 26 -17.55 17.20 -6.60
C LEU A 26 -17.04 18.11 -7.74
N LEU A 27 -17.19 19.43 -7.57
CA LEU A 27 -16.73 20.41 -8.56
C LEU A 27 -15.21 20.42 -8.77
N LYS A 28 -14.45 19.87 -7.83
CA LYS A 28 -12.99 19.72 -7.92
C LYS A 28 -12.59 18.32 -8.44
N SER A 29 -13.55 17.41 -8.60
CA SER A 29 -13.22 16.08 -9.10
C SER A 29 -12.81 16.12 -10.57
N PRO A 30 -11.79 15.33 -10.98
CA PRO A 30 -11.32 15.28 -12.37
C PRO A 30 -12.43 15.04 -13.38
N SER A 31 -13.38 14.15 -13.05
CA SER A 31 -14.52 13.82 -13.91
C SER A 31 -15.45 15.02 -14.18
N VAL A 32 -15.72 15.82 -13.14
CA VAL A 32 -16.58 17.02 -13.31
C VAL A 32 -15.82 18.15 -14.00
N LEU A 33 -14.52 18.29 -13.73
CA LEU A 33 -13.68 19.26 -14.42
C LEU A 33 -13.62 18.98 -15.94
N LEU A 34 -13.53 17.69 -16.32
CA LEU A 34 -13.59 17.27 -17.72
C LEU A 34 -14.97 17.54 -18.35
N LEU A 35 -16.07 17.21 -17.65
CA LEU A 35 -17.44 17.44 -18.14
C LEU A 35 -17.78 18.93 -18.29
N THR A 36 -17.10 19.81 -17.57
CA THR A 36 -17.32 21.26 -17.63
C THR A 36 -16.29 21.99 -18.49
N ASP A 37 -15.51 21.25 -19.31
CA ASP A 37 -14.43 21.76 -20.17
C ASP A 37 -13.40 22.64 -19.43
N ARG A 38 -13.21 22.38 -18.13
CA ARG A 38 -12.21 23.09 -17.30
C ARG A 38 -10.83 22.45 -17.34
N ILE A 39 -10.77 21.19 -17.74
CA ILE A 39 -9.52 20.47 -18.04
C ILE A 39 -9.72 19.70 -19.34
N CYS A 40 -8.66 19.50 -20.12
CA CYS A 40 -8.68 18.64 -21.29
C CYS A 40 -8.37 17.17 -20.91
N LYS A 41 -8.56 16.26 -21.87
CA LYS A 41 -8.28 14.82 -21.65
C LYS A 41 -6.81 14.58 -21.35
N GLU A 42 -5.92 15.30 -22.02
CA GLU A 42 -4.47 15.21 -21.84
C GLU A 42 -4.04 15.65 -20.43
N GLU A 43 -4.67 16.68 -19.88
CA GLU A 43 -4.42 17.13 -18.50
C GLU A 43 -4.95 16.11 -17.49
N LEU A 44 -6.11 15.48 -17.77
CA LEU A 44 -6.65 14.41 -16.92
C LEU A 44 -5.75 13.18 -16.92
N GLU A 45 -5.25 12.78 -18.09
CA GLU A 45 -4.28 11.69 -18.21
C GLU A 45 -2.98 12.02 -17.49
N ALA A 46 -2.48 13.24 -17.59
CA ALA A 46 -1.30 13.68 -16.86
C ALA A 46 -1.50 13.74 -15.33
N MET A 47 -2.73 13.98 -14.85
CA MET A 47 -3.05 13.91 -13.42
C MET A 47 -3.12 12.44 -12.95
N ASN A 48 -3.64 11.54 -13.77
CA ASN A 48 -3.72 10.12 -13.46
C ASN A 48 -2.34 9.45 -13.52
N THR A 49 -1.48 9.85 -14.46
CA THR A 49 -0.10 9.32 -14.55
C THR A 49 0.82 9.77 -13.40
N LYS A 50 0.47 10.83 -12.67
CA LYS A 50 1.24 11.25 -11.49
C LYS A 50 0.94 10.42 -10.23
N GLU A 51 -0.11 9.61 -10.21
CA GLU A 51 -0.44 8.69 -9.13
C GLU A 51 -0.04 7.22 -9.43
N GLU A 52 0.32 6.92 -10.67
CA GLU A 52 1.03 5.68 -10.98
C GLU A 52 2.48 5.88 -10.52
N ASP A 53 2.80 5.37 -9.32
CA ASP A 53 4.19 5.12 -8.95
C ASP A 53 4.86 4.49 -10.18
N ASP A 54 6.01 5.02 -10.61
CA ASP A 54 6.87 4.49 -11.67
C ASP A 54 7.27 3.02 -11.35
N VAL A 55 6.32 2.12 -11.39
CA VAL A 55 6.57 0.70 -11.47
C VAL A 55 6.85 0.46 -12.95
N ASP A 56 8.11 0.42 -13.27
CA ASP A 56 8.58 0.01 -14.59
C ASP A 56 7.96 -1.37 -14.89
N ALA A 57 6.85 -1.38 -15.62
CA ALA A 57 6.09 -2.60 -15.94
C ALA A 57 6.91 -3.64 -16.71
N GLY A 58 8.15 -3.28 -17.09
CA GLY A 58 9.10 -4.15 -17.75
C GLY A 58 9.87 -5.10 -16.84
N SER A 59 9.83 -4.92 -15.51
CA SER A 59 10.62 -5.71 -14.55
C SER A 59 9.80 -6.38 -13.45
N LEU A 60 8.52 -6.62 -13.65
CA LEU A 60 7.67 -7.25 -12.65
C LEU A 60 8.15 -8.68 -12.39
N VAL A 61 8.80 -8.88 -11.25
CA VAL A 61 9.28 -10.20 -10.83
C VAL A 61 8.10 -11.00 -10.30
N SER A 62 7.88 -12.20 -10.86
CA SER A 62 6.87 -13.13 -10.37
C SER A 62 7.53 -14.24 -9.57
N ILE A 63 7.00 -14.50 -8.36
CA ILE A 63 7.48 -15.54 -7.46
C ILE A 63 6.33 -16.51 -7.19
N GLU A 64 6.59 -17.79 -7.42
CA GLU A 64 5.66 -18.87 -7.08
C GLU A 64 5.95 -19.40 -5.68
N SER A 65 4.89 -19.79 -4.96
CA SER A 65 5.03 -20.46 -3.69
C SER A 65 5.62 -21.89 -3.88
N ASP A 66 6.38 -22.34 -2.90
CA ASP A 66 6.81 -23.74 -2.85
C ASP A 66 5.60 -24.69 -2.85
N SER A 67 5.59 -25.68 -3.74
CA SER A 67 4.43 -26.55 -3.97
C SER A 67 4.02 -27.40 -2.74
N VAL A 68 4.93 -27.66 -1.82
CA VAL A 68 4.69 -28.51 -0.64
C VAL A 68 4.41 -27.66 0.59
N THR A 69 5.26 -26.68 0.86
CA THR A 69 5.17 -25.84 2.07
C THR A 69 4.29 -24.63 1.87
N GLN A 70 4.00 -24.26 0.63
CA GLN A 70 3.31 -23.03 0.22
C GLN A 70 3.99 -21.76 0.73
N LYS A 71 5.29 -21.83 1.04
CA LYS A 71 6.10 -20.68 1.40
C LYS A 71 6.44 -19.85 0.17
N ILE A 72 6.45 -18.55 0.35
CA ILE A 72 6.92 -17.60 -0.64
C ILE A 72 8.18 -16.94 -0.07
N VAL A 73 9.27 -16.97 -0.82
CA VAL A 73 10.55 -16.35 -0.42
C VAL A 73 10.88 -15.25 -1.42
N ILE A 74 10.92 -14.03 -0.95
CA ILE A 74 11.31 -12.84 -1.72
C ILE A 74 12.75 -12.54 -1.33
N ASP A 75 13.68 -12.70 -2.30
CA ASP A 75 15.09 -12.37 -2.09
C ASP A 75 15.27 -10.86 -2.00
N GLY A 76 16.07 -10.40 -1.06
CA GLY A 76 16.39 -8.99 -0.89
C GLY A 76 17.08 -8.36 -2.10
N ALA A 77 17.75 -9.16 -2.94
CA ALA A 77 18.32 -8.69 -4.21
C ALA A 77 17.28 -8.14 -5.20
N LEU A 78 16.01 -8.47 -5.01
CA LEU A 78 14.88 -7.97 -5.81
C LEU A 78 14.29 -6.67 -5.24
N LEU A 79 14.77 -6.23 -4.08
CA LEU A 79 14.24 -5.10 -3.36
C LEU A 79 15.26 -3.96 -3.33
N HIS A 80 14.79 -2.74 -3.52
CA HIS A 80 15.63 -1.55 -3.61
C HIS A 80 15.15 -0.48 -2.61
N PRO A 81 15.30 -0.74 -1.29
CA PRO A 81 14.78 0.15 -0.26
C PRO A 81 15.41 1.54 -0.37
N ALA A 82 14.61 2.52 -0.74
CA ALA A 82 14.97 3.92 -0.75
C ALA A 82 13.75 4.76 -0.38
N LYS A 83 13.96 5.83 0.35
CA LYS A 83 12.87 6.71 0.82
C LYS A 83 12.01 7.21 -0.33
N GLY A 84 10.70 7.02 -0.21
CA GLY A 84 9.71 7.43 -1.21
C GLY A 84 9.64 6.54 -2.43
N LYS A 85 10.35 5.39 -2.44
CA LYS A 85 10.29 4.39 -3.50
C LYS A 85 9.45 3.18 -3.08
N ALA A 86 9.05 2.40 -4.06
CA ALA A 86 8.32 1.17 -3.84
C ALA A 86 8.80 0.08 -4.78
N ASP A 87 8.85 -1.16 -4.27
CA ASP A 87 9.03 -2.36 -5.08
C ASP A 87 7.71 -3.13 -5.14
N VAL A 88 7.40 -3.70 -6.29
CA VAL A 88 6.21 -4.52 -6.51
C VAL A 88 6.63 -5.91 -6.94
N ILE A 89 6.14 -6.92 -6.23
CA ILE A 89 6.40 -8.33 -6.51
C ILE A 89 5.07 -9.01 -6.79
N ALA A 90 4.97 -9.68 -7.94
CA ALA A 90 3.86 -10.57 -8.21
C ALA A 90 4.10 -11.89 -7.49
N VAL A 91 3.11 -12.40 -6.78
CA VAL A 91 3.19 -13.69 -6.09
C VAL A 91 2.04 -14.59 -6.51
N THR A 92 2.36 -15.86 -6.73
CA THR A 92 1.38 -16.90 -7.02
C THR A 92 1.41 -17.95 -5.91
N ASN A 93 0.24 -18.23 -5.31
CA ASN A 93 0.11 -19.21 -4.24
C ASN A 93 -1.23 -19.96 -4.33
N GLU A 94 -1.26 -21.17 -3.81
CA GLU A 94 -2.49 -22.00 -3.76
C GLU A 94 -3.19 -21.91 -2.39
N PHE A 95 -2.48 -21.49 -1.35
CA PHE A 95 -3.05 -21.35 -0.01
C PHE A 95 -3.74 -19.99 0.13
N MET A 96 -4.99 -20.01 0.58
CA MET A 96 -5.78 -18.82 0.89
C MET A 96 -5.82 -18.60 2.40
N GLY A 97 -5.64 -17.37 2.85
CA GLY A 97 -5.75 -17.02 4.26
C GLY A 97 -4.58 -16.22 4.80
N ASP A 98 -4.26 -16.47 6.05
CA ASP A 98 -3.24 -15.73 6.77
C ASP A 98 -1.85 -16.32 6.55
N PHE A 99 -0.90 -15.43 6.29
CA PHE A 99 0.51 -15.74 6.23
C PHE A 99 1.27 -14.98 7.33
N THR A 100 2.23 -15.62 7.94
CA THR A 100 3.25 -14.94 8.72
C THR A 100 4.32 -14.41 7.75
N MET A 101 4.37 -13.10 7.58
CA MET A 101 5.37 -12.40 6.79
C MET A 101 6.53 -12.03 7.71
N LYS A 102 7.69 -12.65 7.50
CA LYS A 102 8.92 -12.41 8.25
C LYS A 102 9.91 -11.65 7.40
N PHE A 103 10.36 -10.51 7.90
CA PHE A 103 11.39 -9.67 7.33
C PHE A 103 12.72 -9.96 8.03
N THR A 104 13.78 -10.23 7.28
CA THR A 104 15.15 -10.23 7.77
C THR A 104 15.82 -8.96 7.23
N LEU A 105 16.09 -8.01 8.12
CA LEU A 105 16.49 -6.67 7.73
C LEU A 105 17.60 -6.10 8.63
N LYS A 106 18.28 -5.07 8.13
CA LYS A 106 19.39 -4.40 8.80
C LYS A 106 19.36 -2.90 8.48
N SER A 107 19.81 -2.07 9.42
CA SER A 107 20.06 -0.65 9.22
C SER A 107 21.26 -0.22 10.06
N ASP A 108 22.08 0.64 9.51
CA ASP A 108 23.25 1.21 10.24
C ASP A 108 22.83 2.31 11.23
N LEU A 109 21.56 2.71 11.22
CA LEU A 109 21.04 3.73 12.13
C LEU A 109 20.87 3.19 13.56
N GLY A 110 20.95 4.09 14.53
CA GLY A 110 20.74 3.76 15.95
C GLY A 110 19.27 3.44 16.27
N GLU A 111 19.05 2.83 17.42
CA GLU A 111 17.75 2.28 17.89
C GLU A 111 16.60 3.30 17.93
N LEU A 112 16.90 4.60 17.99
CA LEU A 112 15.88 5.65 17.98
C LEU A 112 15.34 5.97 16.58
N ALA A 113 16.02 5.52 15.51
CA ALA A 113 15.55 5.71 14.17
C ALA A 113 14.36 4.81 13.89
N GLN A 114 13.35 5.34 13.20
CA GLN A 114 12.19 4.58 12.74
C GLN A 114 12.24 4.45 11.22
N LEU A 115 12.16 3.22 10.74
CA LEU A 115 12.26 2.83 9.35
C LEU A 115 10.93 2.18 8.93
N PRO A 116 9.90 2.97 8.59
CA PRO A 116 8.61 2.40 8.22
C PRO A 116 8.65 1.77 6.82
N VAL A 117 8.12 0.56 6.72
CA VAL A 117 7.83 -0.14 5.47
C VAL A 117 6.33 -0.39 5.40
N SER A 118 5.66 0.26 4.47
CA SER A 118 4.23 0.04 4.26
C SER A 118 4.02 -1.08 3.24
N VAL A 119 3.16 -2.02 3.59
CA VAL A 119 2.84 -3.20 2.78
C VAL A 119 1.44 -3.05 2.22
N PHE A 120 1.34 -3.15 0.91
CA PHE A 120 0.08 -3.16 0.18
C PHE A 120 -0.09 -4.53 -0.47
N LEU A 121 -1.31 -5.02 -0.52
CA LEU A 121 -1.70 -6.20 -1.27
C LEU A 121 -2.78 -5.79 -2.26
N ASP A 122 -2.55 -5.99 -3.54
CA ASP A 122 -3.45 -5.61 -4.63
C ASP A 122 -3.89 -4.13 -4.54
N ASN A 123 -2.91 -3.24 -4.29
CA ASN A 123 -3.06 -1.80 -4.06
C ASN A 123 -3.83 -1.41 -2.78
N ILE A 124 -4.21 -2.38 -1.93
CA ILE A 124 -4.87 -2.10 -0.66
C ILE A 124 -3.82 -2.09 0.45
N HIS A 125 -3.67 -0.98 1.17
CA HIS A 125 -2.80 -0.92 2.34
C HIS A 125 -3.25 -1.94 3.40
N LYS A 126 -2.33 -2.82 3.78
CA LYS A 126 -2.57 -3.85 4.80
C LYS A 126 -1.95 -3.50 6.15
N MET A 127 -0.70 -3.03 6.13
CA MET A 127 0.03 -2.73 7.35
C MET A 127 1.21 -1.81 7.09
N THR A 128 1.72 -1.19 8.15
CA THR A 128 3.03 -0.56 8.16
C THR A 128 3.88 -1.25 9.22
N VAL A 129 5.00 -1.82 8.80
CA VAL A 129 6.01 -2.41 9.68
C VAL A 129 6.99 -1.29 10.03
N SER A 130 6.96 -0.83 11.28
CA SER A 130 7.94 0.15 11.76
C SER A 130 9.09 -0.61 12.40
N VAL A 131 10.23 -0.56 11.77
CA VAL A 131 11.46 -1.16 12.27
C VAL A 131 12.29 -0.08 12.96
N GLN A 132 12.92 -0.43 14.07
CA GLN A 132 13.89 0.45 14.70
C GLN A 132 15.25 0.27 14.04
N GLY A 133 16.13 1.29 14.15
CA GLY A 133 17.49 1.16 13.70
C GLY A 133 18.22 0.02 14.43
N THR A 134 19.03 -0.74 13.71
CA THR A 134 19.60 -2.01 14.22
C THR A 134 21.09 -1.95 14.55
N ASN A 135 21.70 -0.76 14.44
CA ASN A 135 23.15 -0.59 14.65
C ASN A 135 24.00 -1.57 13.81
N GLY A 136 23.61 -1.79 12.56
CA GLY A 136 24.32 -2.68 11.62
C GLY A 136 24.07 -4.17 11.84
N LYS A 137 23.16 -4.57 12.72
CA LYS A 137 22.85 -5.98 13.00
C LYS A 137 21.62 -6.43 12.20
N TRP A 138 21.64 -7.67 11.74
CA TRP A 138 20.47 -8.30 11.17
C TRP A 138 19.46 -8.63 12.25
N VAL A 139 18.20 -8.21 12.05
CA VAL A 139 17.08 -8.50 12.93
C VAL A 139 15.91 -9.08 12.13
N GLU A 140 15.07 -9.82 12.83
CA GLU A 140 13.86 -10.40 12.26
C GLU A 140 12.62 -9.71 12.82
N GLU A 141 11.74 -9.26 11.95
CA GLU A 141 10.43 -8.71 12.28
C GLU A 141 9.34 -9.52 11.59
N SER A 142 8.30 -9.85 12.34
CA SER A 142 7.20 -10.66 11.80
C SER A 142 5.86 -9.98 11.97
N ARG A 143 5.02 -10.11 10.95
CA ARG A 143 3.63 -9.61 10.94
C ARG A 143 2.73 -10.61 10.23
N ILE A 144 1.44 -10.55 10.53
CA ILE A 144 0.45 -11.36 9.85
C ILE A 144 -0.10 -10.58 8.67
N LEU A 145 -0.07 -11.19 7.49
CA LEU A 145 -0.68 -10.69 6.27
C LEU A 145 -1.80 -11.63 5.84
N ASN A 146 -3.03 -11.14 5.80
CA ASN A 146 -4.14 -11.87 5.19
C ASN A 146 -4.11 -11.63 3.67
N MET A 147 -3.85 -12.70 2.91
CA MET A 147 -3.83 -12.64 1.45
C MET A 147 -5.23 -12.79 0.83
N GLY A 148 -6.24 -13.17 1.64
CA GLY A 148 -7.62 -13.27 1.17
C GLY A 148 -7.83 -14.44 0.21
N PHE A 149 -8.67 -14.20 -0.81
CA PHE A 149 -9.02 -15.15 -1.85
C PHE A 149 -8.30 -14.79 -3.16
N GLY A 150 -7.80 -15.79 -3.84
CA GLY A 150 -7.10 -15.63 -5.12
C GLY A 150 -5.77 -16.37 -5.11
N HIS A 151 -5.24 -16.63 -6.31
CA HIS A 151 -3.97 -17.32 -6.47
C HIS A 151 -2.84 -16.36 -6.87
N ASN A 152 -3.20 -15.22 -7.46
CA ASN A 152 -2.24 -14.24 -7.95
C ASN A 152 -2.46 -12.92 -7.22
N HIS A 153 -1.41 -12.41 -6.59
CA HIS A 153 -1.43 -11.17 -5.84
C HIS A 153 -0.22 -10.30 -6.20
N TYR A 154 -0.37 -9.01 -6.00
CA TYR A 154 0.72 -8.04 -6.09
C TYR A 154 1.02 -7.51 -4.69
N ILE A 155 2.22 -7.77 -4.19
CA ILE A 155 2.69 -7.22 -2.93
C ILE A 155 3.59 -6.01 -3.24
N LYS A 156 3.20 -4.84 -2.75
CA LYS A 156 3.97 -3.60 -2.89
C LYS A 156 4.55 -3.23 -1.53
N PHE A 157 5.85 -2.99 -1.51
CA PHE A 157 6.60 -2.49 -0.36
C PHE A 157 6.97 -1.04 -0.60
N TYR A 158 6.42 -0.12 0.17
CA TYR A 158 6.76 1.29 0.10
C TYR A 158 7.67 1.67 1.27
N TYR A 159 8.79 2.31 0.98
CA TYR A 159 9.83 2.63 1.95
C TYR A 159 9.73 4.08 2.42
N GLY A 160 9.51 4.28 3.71
CA GLY A 160 9.41 5.62 4.31
C GLY A 160 10.76 6.22 4.73
N ALA A 161 11.84 5.44 4.67
CA ALA A 161 13.18 5.88 5.08
C ALA A 161 14.26 5.26 4.22
N ASP A 162 15.44 5.92 4.21
CA ASP A 162 16.68 5.38 3.64
C ASP A 162 17.44 4.52 4.66
N ASN A 163 18.55 3.93 4.24
CA ASN A 163 19.46 3.12 5.07
C ASN A 163 18.81 1.86 5.65
N LEU A 164 17.93 1.25 4.90
CA LEU A 164 17.34 -0.05 5.19
C LEU A 164 17.90 -1.07 4.19
N GLU A 165 18.43 -2.17 4.68
CA GLU A 165 18.80 -3.33 3.88
C GLU A 165 17.85 -4.48 4.24
N ILE A 166 17.32 -5.16 3.24
CA ILE A 166 16.46 -6.33 3.40
C ILE A 166 17.21 -7.51 2.81
N LYS A 167 17.44 -8.55 3.60
CA LYS A 167 18.06 -9.78 3.13
C LYS A 167 17.06 -10.68 2.42
N GLU A 168 15.90 -10.85 3.05
CA GLU A 168 14.81 -11.67 2.53
C GLU A 168 13.50 -11.33 3.23
N ILE A 169 12.39 -11.60 2.55
CA ILE A 169 11.06 -11.60 3.14
C ILE A 169 10.44 -12.98 2.91
N VAL A 170 10.06 -13.65 3.98
CA VAL A 170 9.49 -15.01 3.93
C VAL A 170 8.04 -14.98 4.36
N LEU A 171 7.12 -15.41 3.50
CA LEU A 171 5.72 -15.61 3.84
C LEU A 171 5.49 -17.10 4.09
N THR A 172 5.02 -17.42 5.28
CA THR A 172 4.70 -18.80 5.68
C THR A 172 3.20 -18.88 5.99
N PRO A 173 2.45 -19.81 5.36
CA PRO A 173 1.03 -19.95 5.63
C PRO A 173 0.77 -20.40 7.07
N ASN A 174 -0.22 -19.78 7.71
CA ASN A 174 -0.70 -20.15 9.03
C ASN A 174 -1.78 -21.22 8.85
N ARG A 175 -1.40 -22.48 8.99
CA ARG A 175 -2.29 -23.65 8.89
C ARG A 175 -2.94 -23.96 10.22
#